data_723d73fded14f3226cb40ac8fd949bac
#
_entry.id   723d73fded14f3226cb40ac8fd949bac
#
_cell.length_a   1.000
_cell.length_b   1.000
_cell.length_c   1.000
_cell.angle_alpha   90.00
_cell.angle_beta   90.00
_cell.angle_gamma   90.00
#
_symmetry.space_group_name_H-M   'P 1'
#
loop_
_entity.id
_entity.type
_entity.pdbx_description
1 polymer ?
#
loop_
_entity_poly.entity_id
_entity_poly.type
_entity_poly.pdbx_seq_one_letter_code
_entity_poly.pdbx_strand_id
1 'polypeptide(L)'
;VLAKDANNNEMSIEAGYTIFACGGIGGLYDHSTNYPHLTGDAIAIAIQHGIKLEHVDYVQIHPTTLYTKKKGRAFLISESVRGEGAKLYGKDGKRFANEVLPRDIMTQKIREQMKKDDMPYVWMDMTVLGAEVIKNHFPHIYEKWLEEGHDCTKEWIPVTPAQHYFMGGIHVDKDSRTSMSHLYAVGETSCN
;
A
#
# COMPACT_ATOMS: atom_id res chain seq x y z
N VAL A 1 -1.35 28.42 -10.15
CA VAL A 1 -2.16 27.19 -9.97
C VAL A 1 -3.64 27.56 -10.08
N LEU A 2 -4.40 26.79 -10.87
CA LEU A 2 -5.86 26.88 -10.87
C LEU A 2 -6.42 25.88 -9.86
N ALA A 3 -7.34 26.31 -9.02
CA ALA A 3 -7.93 25.49 -7.97
C ALA A 3 -9.45 25.75 -7.89
N LYS A 4 -10.17 24.83 -7.22
CA LYS A 4 -11.57 25.01 -6.85
C LYS A 4 -11.70 24.94 -5.33
N ASP A 5 -12.51 25.82 -4.78
CA ASP A 5 -12.85 25.79 -3.36
C ASP A 5 -13.94 24.76 -3.03
N ALA A 6 -14.31 24.62 -1.76
CA ALA A 6 -15.35 23.70 -1.31
C ALA A 6 -16.76 24.01 -1.88
N ASN A 7 -16.97 25.23 -2.39
CA ASN A 7 -18.20 25.68 -3.04
C ASN A 7 -18.14 25.56 -4.57
N ASN A 8 -17.08 24.93 -5.10
CA ASN A 8 -16.84 24.75 -6.53
C ASN A 8 -16.50 26.05 -7.30
N ASN A 9 -16.14 27.13 -6.59
CA ASN A 9 -15.69 28.35 -7.23
C ASN A 9 -14.26 28.21 -7.72
N GLU A 10 -13.99 28.65 -8.94
CA GLU A 10 -12.64 28.66 -9.51
C GLU A 10 -11.82 29.82 -8.95
N MET A 11 -10.56 29.54 -8.60
CA MET A 11 -9.61 30.53 -8.14
C MET A 11 -8.25 30.33 -8.80
N SER A 12 -7.57 31.42 -9.06
CA SER A 12 -6.16 31.44 -9.49
C SER A 12 -5.27 31.79 -8.31
N ILE A 13 -4.28 30.95 -8.04
CA ILE A 13 -3.28 31.19 -6.99
C ILE A 13 -1.95 31.49 -7.67
N GLU A 14 -1.47 32.73 -7.54
CA GLU A 14 -0.13 33.12 -7.99
C GLU A 14 0.90 32.77 -6.92
N ALA A 15 1.97 32.08 -7.32
CA ALA A 15 3.05 31.68 -6.45
C ALA A 15 4.39 31.72 -7.20
N GLY A 16 5.46 32.10 -6.53
CA GLY A 16 6.82 32.05 -7.11
C GLY A 16 7.29 30.61 -7.35
N TYR A 17 6.85 29.69 -6.49
CA TYR A 17 7.16 28.25 -6.57
C TYR A 17 5.94 27.43 -6.20
N THR A 18 5.81 26.24 -6.82
CA THR A 18 4.76 25.28 -6.52
C THR A 18 5.39 23.94 -6.15
N ILE A 19 4.85 23.26 -5.14
CA ILE A 19 5.31 21.93 -4.70
C ILE A 19 4.15 20.95 -4.81
N PHE A 20 4.31 19.91 -5.61
CA PHE A 20 3.38 18.79 -5.66
C PHE A 20 3.74 17.77 -4.56
N ALA A 21 2.82 17.55 -3.64
CA ALA A 21 2.90 16.58 -2.55
C ALA A 21 1.57 15.83 -2.42
N CYS A 22 0.99 15.41 -3.56
CA CYS A 22 -0.39 14.94 -3.67
C CYS A 22 -0.53 13.43 -3.42
N GLY A 23 0.55 12.73 -3.05
CA GLY A 23 0.57 11.27 -2.90
C GLY A 23 0.63 10.54 -4.24
N GLY A 24 0.35 9.25 -4.21
CA GLY A 24 0.46 8.35 -5.36
C GLY A 24 -0.86 8.06 -6.07
N ILE A 25 -0.98 6.83 -6.54
CA ILE A 25 -2.08 6.34 -7.39
C ILE A 25 -2.90 5.21 -6.75
N GLY A 26 -2.71 4.95 -5.44
CA GLY A 26 -3.27 3.76 -4.79
C GLY A 26 -4.79 3.67 -4.79
N GLY A 27 -5.49 4.81 -4.90
CA GLY A 27 -6.94 4.86 -5.01
C GLY A 27 -7.51 4.30 -6.33
N LEU A 28 -6.66 4.06 -7.34
CA LEU A 28 -7.04 3.42 -8.60
C LEU A 28 -7.13 1.88 -8.50
N TYR A 29 -6.73 1.30 -7.37
CA TYR A 29 -6.69 -0.15 -7.15
C TYR A 29 -7.81 -0.57 -6.21
N ASP A 30 -8.52 -1.65 -6.54
CA ASP A 30 -9.58 -2.23 -5.71
C ASP A 30 -9.08 -2.68 -4.34
N HIS A 31 -7.83 -3.21 -4.29
CA HIS A 31 -7.15 -3.59 -3.06
C HIS A 31 -5.92 -2.71 -2.87
N SER A 32 -5.99 -1.76 -1.93
CA SER A 32 -4.92 -0.82 -1.64
C SER A 32 -4.86 -0.47 -0.17
N THR A 33 -3.64 -0.29 0.34
CA THR A 33 -3.39 0.28 1.67
C THR A 33 -3.52 1.81 1.69
N ASN A 34 -3.73 2.42 0.53
CA ASN A 34 -3.91 3.87 0.38
C ASN A 34 -5.39 4.27 0.48
N TYR A 35 -5.62 5.57 0.67
CA TYR A 35 -6.97 6.10 0.65
C TYR A 35 -7.52 6.21 -0.78
N PRO A 36 -8.84 6.01 -0.98
CA PRO A 36 -9.46 6.02 -2.32
C PRO A 36 -9.32 7.34 -3.11
N HIS A 37 -9.08 8.47 -2.42
CA HIS A 37 -8.90 9.78 -3.05
C HIS A 37 -7.50 10.00 -3.65
N LEU A 38 -6.56 9.09 -3.44
CA LEU A 38 -5.21 9.17 -4.02
C LEU A 38 -5.23 8.60 -5.44
N THR A 39 -5.72 9.37 -6.38
CA THR A 39 -6.01 8.94 -7.77
C THR A 39 -4.97 9.38 -8.79
N GLY A 40 -3.85 9.94 -8.34
CA GLY A 40 -2.75 10.33 -9.23
C GLY A 40 -2.97 11.67 -9.93
N ASP A 41 -3.69 12.60 -9.32
CA ASP A 41 -4.06 13.89 -9.92
C ASP A 41 -2.84 14.69 -10.36
N ALA A 42 -1.77 14.73 -9.54
CA ALA A 42 -0.52 15.39 -9.91
C ALA A 42 0.16 14.74 -11.12
N ILE A 43 0.05 13.41 -11.25
CA ILE A 43 0.58 12.67 -12.41
C ILE A 43 -0.21 13.03 -13.67
N ALA A 44 -1.55 13.10 -13.57
CA ALA A 44 -2.40 13.51 -14.68
C ALA A 44 -2.09 14.95 -15.14
N ILE A 45 -1.92 15.89 -14.21
CA ILE A 45 -1.51 17.26 -14.48
C ILE A 45 -0.13 17.28 -15.15
N ALA A 46 0.82 16.48 -14.64
CA ALA A 46 2.17 16.39 -15.20
C ALA A 46 2.13 15.92 -16.67
N ILE A 47 1.31 14.92 -16.99
CA ILE A 47 1.13 14.43 -18.37
C ILE A 47 0.58 15.54 -19.28
N GLN A 48 -0.47 16.24 -18.83
CA GLN A 48 -1.11 17.30 -19.62
C GLN A 48 -0.18 18.47 -19.94
N HIS A 49 0.80 18.73 -19.06
CA HIS A 49 1.75 19.85 -19.21
C HIS A 49 3.14 19.43 -19.70
N GLY A 50 3.30 18.18 -20.13
CA GLY A 50 4.58 17.68 -20.67
C GLY A 50 5.71 17.63 -19.63
N ILE A 51 5.38 17.49 -18.34
CA ILE A 51 6.34 17.33 -17.25
C ILE A 51 6.87 15.90 -17.31
N LYS A 52 8.19 15.73 -17.19
CA LYS A 52 8.83 14.42 -17.27
C LYS A 52 8.36 13.50 -16.13
N LEU A 53 7.91 12.30 -16.49
CA LEU A 53 7.61 11.20 -15.56
C LEU A 53 8.69 10.13 -15.66
N GLU A 54 8.77 9.28 -14.63
CA GLU A 54 9.71 8.17 -14.56
C GLU A 54 9.08 6.97 -13.86
N HIS A 55 9.35 5.77 -14.38
CA HIS A 55 8.93 4.49 -13.79
C HIS A 55 7.45 4.39 -13.41
N VAL A 56 6.55 4.94 -14.21
CA VAL A 56 5.10 4.97 -13.92
C VAL A 56 4.44 3.58 -13.85
N ASP A 57 5.14 2.55 -14.28
CA ASP A 57 4.78 1.13 -14.14
C ASP A 57 5.30 0.49 -12.85
N TYR A 58 6.11 1.20 -12.04
CA TYR A 58 6.67 0.68 -10.80
C TYR A 58 5.71 0.89 -9.63
N VAL A 59 4.95 -0.16 -9.35
CA VAL A 59 3.99 -0.19 -8.24
C VAL A 59 4.39 -1.31 -7.28
N GLN A 60 4.65 -0.97 -6.03
CA GLN A 60 4.94 -1.95 -4.99
C GLN A 60 3.64 -2.57 -4.47
N ILE A 61 3.60 -3.90 -4.48
CA ILE A 61 2.55 -4.67 -3.84
C ILE A 61 3.05 -5.15 -2.48
N HIS A 62 2.28 -4.88 -1.42
CA HIS A 62 2.57 -5.48 -0.12
C HIS A 62 1.97 -6.89 -0.06
N PRO A 63 2.74 -7.90 0.38
CA PRO A 63 2.29 -9.30 0.37
C PRO A 63 1.10 -9.57 1.29
N THR A 64 1.03 -8.86 2.43
CA THR A 64 0.13 -9.20 3.53
C THR A 64 -0.67 -7.99 4.01
N THR A 65 -1.93 -7.93 3.60
CA THR A 65 -2.98 -7.08 4.17
C THR A 65 -4.10 -7.96 4.67
N LEU A 66 -4.86 -7.48 5.63
CA LEU A 66 -6.03 -8.22 6.13
C LEU A 66 -7.05 -8.39 5.00
N TYR A 67 -7.43 -9.64 4.71
CA TYR A 67 -8.52 -9.91 3.79
C TYR A 67 -9.86 -9.63 4.47
N THR A 68 -10.69 -8.81 3.84
CA THR A 68 -12.06 -8.52 4.27
C THR A 68 -12.94 -8.27 3.04
N LYS A 69 -14.24 -8.58 3.18
CA LYS A 69 -15.24 -8.23 2.15
C LYS A 69 -15.70 -6.77 2.23
N LYS A 70 -15.31 -6.05 3.27
CA LYS A 70 -15.61 -4.62 3.44
C LYS A 70 -14.81 -3.82 2.41
N LYS A 71 -15.47 -2.89 1.73
CA LYS A 71 -14.81 -1.94 0.84
C LYS A 71 -14.05 -0.89 1.64
N GLY A 72 -12.98 -0.39 1.05
CA GLY A 72 -12.18 0.69 1.62
C GLY A 72 -10.71 0.36 1.67
N ARG A 73 -9.99 1.10 2.48
CA ARG A 73 -8.55 0.95 2.67
C ARG A 73 -8.21 -0.40 3.29
N ALA A 74 -7.36 -1.17 2.62
CA ALA A 74 -6.86 -2.44 3.15
C ALA A 74 -5.99 -2.20 4.39
N PHE A 75 -6.24 -2.96 5.45
CA PHE A 75 -5.46 -2.88 6.68
C PHE A 75 -4.13 -3.63 6.51
N LEU A 76 -3.03 -2.92 6.70
CA LEU A 76 -1.69 -3.47 6.54
C LEU A 76 -1.32 -4.40 7.71
N ILE A 77 -0.95 -5.64 7.39
CA ILE A 77 -0.26 -6.52 8.31
C ILE A 77 1.24 -6.35 8.07
N SER A 78 1.91 -5.68 8.99
CA SER A 78 3.32 -5.31 8.86
C SER A 78 4.22 -6.50 8.50
N GLU A 79 5.25 -6.23 7.69
CA GLU A 79 6.28 -7.22 7.37
C GLU A 79 7.02 -7.73 8.61
N SER A 80 7.15 -6.91 9.65
CA SER A 80 7.75 -7.30 10.93
C SER A 80 7.06 -8.49 11.59
N VAL A 81 5.74 -8.68 11.37
CA VAL A 81 5.01 -9.86 11.86
C VAL A 81 5.61 -11.15 11.31
N ARG A 82 5.93 -11.18 10.01
CA ARG A 82 6.62 -12.33 9.38
C ARG A 82 8.07 -12.41 9.81
N GLY A 83 8.74 -11.26 10.00
CA GLY A 83 10.10 -11.15 10.50
C GLY A 83 10.25 -11.70 11.91
N GLU A 84 9.27 -11.53 12.79
CA GLU A 84 9.25 -12.09 14.14
C GLU A 84 8.86 -13.57 14.18
N GLY A 85 8.41 -14.13 13.06
CA GLY A 85 8.27 -15.59 12.95
C GLY A 85 6.87 -16.10 12.59
N ALA A 86 5.87 -15.22 12.36
CA ALA A 86 4.57 -15.65 11.87
C ALA A 86 4.68 -16.45 10.57
N LYS A 87 3.80 -17.42 10.37
CA LYS A 87 3.86 -18.40 9.29
C LYS A 87 2.69 -18.26 8.32
N LEU A 88 2.94 -18.60 7.05
CA LEU A 88 1.94 -18.59 5.99
C LEU A 88 1.53 -20.01 5.61
N TYR A 89 0.21 -20.25 5.52
CA TYR A 89 -0.37 -21.54 5.21
C TYR A 89 -1.39 -21.44 4.07
N GLY A 90 -1.43 -22.48 3.23
CA GLY A 90 -2.49 -22.69 2.27
C GLY A 90 -3.75 -23.29 2.93
N LYS A 91 -4.77 -23.53 2.11
CA LYS A 91 -6.05 -24.14 2.51
C LYS A 91 -5.87 -25.53 3.15
N ASP A 92 -4.84 -26.26 2.74
CA ASP A 92 -4.49 -27.59 3.26
C ASP A 92 -3.72 -27.57 4.58
N GLY A 93 -3.52 -26.39 5.17
CA GLY A 93 -2.77 -26.21 6.41
C GLY A 93 -1.26 -26.44 6.27
N LYS A 94 -0.72 -26.43 5.04
CA LYS A 94 0.71 -26.56 4.81
C LYS A 94 1.38 -25.23 4.51
N ARG A 95 2.58 -25.03 5.05
CA ARG A 95 3.44 -23.91 4.68
C ARG A 95 3.87 -24.04 3.22
N PHE A 96 3.88 -22.92 2.50
CA PHE A 96 4.19 -22.89 1.07
C PHE A 96 5.36 -21.98 0.70
N ALA A 97 5.88 -21.17 1.64
CA ALA A 97 6.96 -20.23 1.36
C ALA A 97 7.87 -20.02 2.59
N ASN A 98 9.03 -19.42 2.36
CA ASN A 98 9.85 -18.81 3.40
C ASN A 98 9.37 -17.36 3.60
N GLU A 99 8.90 -17.02 4.79
CA GLU A 99 8.19 -15.77 5.09
C GLU A 99 9.07 -14.51 5.04
N VAL A 100 10.40 -14.66 5.04
CA VAL A 100 11.37 -13.55 4.97
C VAL A 100 11.87 -13.24 3.56
N LEU A 101 11.24 -13.82 2.53
CA LEU A 101 11.52 -13.48 1.13
C LEU A 101 11.18 -12.01 0.82
N PRO A 102 11.85 -11.37 -0.17
CA PRO A 102 11.50 -10.05 -0.67
C PRO A 102 10.02 -9.93 -1.04
N ARG A 103 9.46 -8.71 -0.95
CA ARG A 103 8.01 -8.45 -1.11
C ARG A 103 7.45 -8.92 -2.43
N ASP A 104 8.16 -8.72 -3.53
CA ASP A 104 7.79 -9.13 -4.88
C ASP A 104 7.68 -10.66 -5.00
N ILE A 105 8.73 -11.37 -4.52
CA ILE A 105 8.77 -12.85 -4.51
C ILE A 105 7.68 -13.40 -3.58
N MET A 106 7.51 -12.83 -2.39
CA MET A 106 6.47 -13.26 -1.45
C MET A 106 5.07 -13.03 -2.03
N THR A 107 4.83 -11.89 -2.67
CA THR A 107 3.56 -11.58 -3.35
C THR A 107 3.24 -12.62 -4.42
N GLN A 108 4.24 -12.99 -5.23
CA GLN A 108 4.08 -14.04 -6.24
C GLN A 108 3.72 -15.38 -5.60
N LYS A 109 4.44 -15.80 -4.55
CA LYS A 109 4.16 -17.07 -3.83
C LYS A 109 2.75 -17.11 -3.25
N ILE A 110 2.30 -16.02 -2.65
CA ILE A 110 0.94 -15.93 -2.12
C ILE A 110 -0.09 -16.03 -3.25
N ARG A 111 0.10 -15.31 -4.37
CA ARG A 111 -0.82 -15.38 -5.52
C ARG A 111 -0.87 -16.78 -6.15
N GLU A 112 0.29 -17.46 -6.27
CA GLU A 112 0.36 -18.85 -6.74
C GLU A 112 -0.44 -19.78 -5.81
N GLN A 113 -0.30 -19.62 -4.48
CA GLN A 113 -1.03 -20.43 -3.51
C GLN A 113 -2.54 -20.13 -3.53
N MET A 114 -2.93 -18.84 -3.57
CA MET A 114 -4.34 -18.44 -3.70
C MET A 114 -4.99 -19.08 -4.94
N LYS A 115 -4.29 -19.05 -6.08
CA LYS A 115 -4.78 -19.68 -7.32
C LYS A 115 -4.90 -21.19 -7.20
N LYS A 116 -3.92 -21.85 -6.57
CA LYS A 116 -3.93 -23.30 -6.33
C LYS A 116 -5.09 -23.72 -5.44
N ASP A 117 -5.38 -22.93 -4.41
CA ASP A 117 -6.38 -23.23 -3.40
C ASP A 117 -7.80 -22.80 -3.82
N ASP A 118 -7.93 -22.06 -4.94
CA ASP A 118 -9.15 -21.37 -5.36
C ASP A 118 -9.74 -20.52 -4.22
N MET A 119 -8.87 -19.70 -3.61
CA MET A 119 -9.24 -18.82 -2.49
C MET A 119 -8.72 -17.39 -2.70
N PRO A 120 -9.47 -16.36 -2.24
CA PRO A 120 -9.07 -14.96 -2.37
C PRO A 120 -8.05 -14.51 -1.30
N TYR A 121 -7.52 -15.42 -0.49
CA TYR A 121 -6.54 -15.17 0.57
C TYR A 121 -5.74 -16.44 0.90
N VAL A 122 -4.69 -16.26 1.66
CA VAL A 122 -3.98 -17.32 2.38
C VAL A 122 -4.08 -17.09 3.88
N TRP A 123 -3.74 -18.07 4.68
CA TRP A 123 -3.75 -17.96 6.13
C TRP A 123 -2.39 -17.50 6.69
N MET A 124 -2.43 -16.59 7.67
CA MET A 124 -1.26 -16.23 8.48
C MET A 124 -1.49 -16.66 9.91
N ASP A 125 -0.55 -17.43 10.43
CA ASP A 125 -0.53 -17.86 11.83
C ASP A 125 0.40 -16.93 12.62
N MET A 126 -0.18 -16.11 13.47
CA MET A 126 0.53 -15.28 14.45
C MET A 126 0.63 -15.97 15.82
N THR A 127 -0.15 -17.04 16.08
CA THR A 127 -0.21 -17.68 17.39
C THR A 127 1.15 -18.23 17.84
N VAL A 128 2.00 -18.58 16.88
CA VAL A 128 3.38 -19.04 17.11
C VAL A 128 4.27 -18.01 17.82
N LEU A 129 3.90 -16.72 17.78
CA LEU A 129 4.63 -15.64 18.46
C LEU A 129 4.29 -15.57 19.95
N GLY A 130 3.14 -16.11 20.34
CA GLY A 130 2.60 -15.99 21.69
C GLY A 130 1.81 -14.69 21.91
N ALA A 131 0.79 -14.77 22.78
CA ALA A 131 -0.15 -13.67 22.99
C ALA A 131 0.49 -12.38 23.53
N GLU A 132 1.53 -12.50 24.33
CA GLU A 132 2.24 -11.36 24.91
C GLU A 132 3.00 -10.55 23.85
N VAL A 133 3.73 -11.24 22.96
CA VAL A 133 4.42 -10.62 21.82
C VAL A 133 3.42 -9.94 20.88
N ILE A 134 2.33 -10.62 20.54
CA ILE A 134 1.31 -10.07 19.64
C ILE A 134 0.74 -8.76 20.21
N LYS A 135 0.36 -8.74 21.48
CA LYS A 135 -0.24 -7.56 22.13
C LYS A 135 0.74 -6.41 22.33
N ASN A 136 2.01 -6.70 22.60
CA ASN A 136 3.02 -5.68 22.89
C ASN A 136 3.67 -5.11 21.60
N HIS A 137 3.98 -5.96 20.61
CA HIS A 137 4.66 -5.55 19.38
C HIS A 137 3.70 -5.15 18.27
N PHE A 138 2.49 -5.74 18.26
CA PHE A 138 1.50 -5.53 17.20
C PHE A 138 0.12 -5.12 17.74
N PRO A 139 0.03 -4.15 18.68
CA PRO A 139 -1.23 -3.80 19.33
C PRO A 139 -2.33 -3.43 18.34
N HIS A 140 -2.01 -2.62 17.32
CA HIS A 140 -2.99 -2.20 16.32
C HIS A 140 -3.51 -3.35 15.44
N ILE A 141 -2.69 -4.37 15.18
CA ILE A 141 -3.13 -5.57 14.43
C ILE A 141 -4.07 -6.38 15.32
N TYR A 142 -3.71 -6.55 16.60
CA TYR A 142 -4.52 -7.26 17.58
C TYR A 142 -5.88 -6.57 17.78
N GLU A 143 -5.90 -5.27 18.03
CA GLU A 143 -7.11 -4.46 18.20
C GLU A 143 -8.01 -4.53 16.96
N LYS A 144 -7.40 -4.36 15.77
CA LYS A 144 -8.16 -4.42 14.52
C LYS A 144 -8.82 -5.77 14.30
N TRP A 145 -8.14 -6.85 14.66
CA TRP A 145 -8.69 -8.19 14.52
C TRP A 145 -9.83 -8.46 15.51
N LEU A 146 -9.69 -7.94 16.74
CA LEU A 146 -10.78 -7.98 17.73
C LEU A 146 -12.03 -7.19 17.27
N GLU A 147 -11.87 -6.03 16.63
CA GLU A 147 -12.99 -5.26 16.05
C GLU A 147 -13.74 -6.06 14.97
N GLU A 148 -13.07 -6.94 14.25
CA GLU A 148 -13.70 -7.82 13.26
C GLU A 148 -14.30 -9.09 13.89
N GLY A 149 -14.24 -9.24 15.22
CA GLY A 149 -14.83 -10.35 15.97
C GLY A 149 -13.94 -11.57 16.15
N HIS A 150 -12.64 -11.41 15.94
CA HIS A 150 -11.66 -12.50 15.96
C HIS A 150 -10.52 -12.22 16.93
N ASP A 151 -9.74 -13.25 17.27
CA ASP A 151 -8.59 -13.14 18.19
C ASP A 151 -7.35 -13.80 17.56
N CYS A 152 -6.47 -12.98 16.98
CA CYS A 152 -5.25 -13.47 16.31
C CYS A 152 -4.23 -14.11 17.25
N THR A 153 -4.47 -14.07 18.55
CA THR A 153 -3.67 -14.85 19.52
C THR A 153 -4.13 -16.32 19.63
N LYS A 154 -5.28 -16.67 19.02
CA LYS A 154 -5.90 -17.99 19.11
C LYS A 154 -6.24 -18.62 17.76
N GLU A 155 -6.33 -17.80 16.71
CA GLU A 155 -6.74 -18.25 15.38
C GLU A 155 -5.88 -17.63 14.29
N TRP A 156 -5.85 -18.26 13.13
CA TRP A 156 -5.18 -17.76 11.95
C TRP A 156 -5.97 -16.63 11.32
N ILE A 157 -5.26 -15.67 10.72
CA ILE A 157 -5.87 -14.52 10.03
C ILE A 157 -5.78 -14.66 8.51
N PRO A 158 -6.83 -14.32 7.75
CA PRO A 158 -6.76 -14.34 6.30
C PRO A 158 -6.01 -13.10 5.80
N VAL A 159 -5.02 -13.31 4.93
CA VAL A 159 -4.21 -12.23 4.36
C VAL A 159 -4.15 -12.32 2.84
N THR A 160 -4.09 -11.17 2.19
CA THR A 160 -4.04 -11.05 0.73
C THR A 160 -3.10 -9.93 0.31
N PRO A 161 -2.45 -10.02 -0.87
CA PRO A 161 -1.66 -8.93 -1.40
C PRO A 161 -2.51 -7.72 -1.78
N ALA A 162 -1.96 -6.51 -1.58
CA ALA A 162 -2.60 -5.26 -1.99
C ALA A 162 -1.59 -4.26 -2.52
N GLN A 163 -2.04 -3.34 -3.35
CA GLN A 163 -1.22 -2.19 -3.73
C GLN A 163 -0.82 -1.42 -2.46
N HIS A 164 0.42 -0.97 -2.40
CA HIS A 164 0.96 -0.33 -1.21
C HIS A 164 1.65 1.00 -1.46
N TYR A 165 2.53 1.08 -2.47
CA TYR A 165 3.30 2.27 -2.75
C TYR A 165 3.50 2.46 -4.26
N PHE A 166 3.38 3.69 -4.73
CA PHE A 166 3.72 4.08 -6.09
C PHE A 166 5.17 4.54 -6.12
N MET A 167 6.05 3.71 -6.69
CA MET A 167 7.49 3.95 -6.73
C MET A 167 7.91 4.85 -7.88
N GLY A 168 7.12 4.90 -8.94
CA GLY A 168 7.25 5.85 -10.03
C GLY A 168 6.70 7.22 -9.67
N GLY A 169 6.64 8.12 -10.66
CA GLY A 169 6.08 9.44 -10.42
C GLY A 169 6.67 10.53 -11.30
N ILE A 170 6.58 11.75 -10.84
CA ILE A 170 7.21 12.91 -11.48
C ILE A 170 8.73 12.79 -11.28
N HIS A 171 9.47 12.81 -12.40
CA HIS A 171 10.93 12.84 -12.35
C HIS A 171 11.42 14.11 -11.65
N VAL A 172 12.34 13.94 -10.70
CA VAL A 172 12.97 15.04 -9.97
C VAL A 172 14.48 14.87 -9.91
N ASP A 173 15.19 15.98 -9.75
CA ASP A 173 16.60 15.98 -9.41
C ASP A 173 16.82 15.83 -7.89
N LYS A 174 18.08 15.81 -7.45
CA LYS A 174 18.46 15.70 -6.04
C LYS A 174 17.92 16.83 -5.14
N ASP A 175 17.46 17.93 -5.74
CA ASP A 175 16.88 19.09 -5.05
C ASP A 175 15.34 19.11 -5.19
N SER A 176 14.72 17.99 -5.63
CA SER A 176 13.29 17.81 -5.86
C SER A 176 12.70 18.69 -6.97
N ARG A 177 13.53 19.24 -7.87
CA ARG A 177 13.08 20.04 -9.01
C ARG A 177 12.56 19.13 -10.11
N THR A 178 11.41 19.48 -10.68
CA THR A 178 10.87 18.81 -11.86
C THR A 178 11.49 19.35 -13.16
N SER A 179 11.10 18.80 -14.29
CA SER A 179 11.47 19.32 -15.62
C SER A 179 10.81 20.68 -15.96
N MET A 180 9.82 21.10 -15.17
CA MET A 180 9.16 22.41 -15.31
C MET A 180 9.77 23.40 -14.33
N SER A 181 10.14 24.60 -14.83
CA SER A 181 10.68 25.67 -14.00
C SER A 181 9.69 26.08 -12.90
N HIS A 182 10.20 26.35 -11.69
CA HIS A 182 9.42 26.75 -10.51
C HIS A 182 8.45 25.69 -9.97
N LEU A 183 8.52 24.43 -10.47
CA LEU A 183 7.74 23.32 -9.96
C LEU A 183 8.62 22.26 -9.34
N TYR A 184 8.25 21.83 -8.14
CA TYR A 184 8.87 20.78 -7.36
C TYR A 184 7.88 19.63 -7.14
N ALA A 185 8.38 18.43 -6.93
CA ALA A 185 7.57 17.30 -6.48
C ALA A 185 8.28 16.53 -5.36
N VAL A 186 7.53 16.09 -4.36
CA VAL A 186 8.07 15.42 -3.18
C VAL A 186 7.17 14.26 -2.71
N GLY A 187 7.75 13.34 -1.94
CA GLY A 187 7.03 12.17 -1.42
C GLY A 187 6.62 11.21 -2.53
N GLU A 188 5.52 10.48 -2.35
CA GLU A 188 5.02 9.48 -3.29
C GLU A 188 4.53 10.05 -4.64
N THR A 189 4.47 11.37 -4.76
CA THR A 189 4.19 12.06 -6.04
C THR A 189 5.41 12.06 -6.97
N SER A 190 6.61 12.03 -6.42
CA SER A 190 7.87 12.03 -7.16
C SER A 190 8.48 10.64 -7.28
N CYS A 191 9.22 10.42 -8.36
CA CYS A 191 10.11 9.29 -8.49
C CYS A 191 11.52 9.69 -8.02
N ASN A 192 11.96 9.13 -6.88
CA ASN A 192 13.27 9.38 -6.25
C ASN A 192 14.14 8.11 -6.34
#